data_3f0b7400341ad608519f0fbd1f76ac18
#
_entry.id   3f0b7400341ad608519f0fbd1f76ac18
#
_cell.length_a   1.000
_cell.length_b   1.000
_cell.length_c   1.000
_cell.angle_alpha   90.00
_cell.angle_beta   90.00
_cell.angle_gamma   90.00
#
_symmetry.space_group_name_H-M   'P 1'
#
loop_
_entity.id
_entity.type
_entity.pdbx_description
1 polymer ?
#
loop_
_entity_poly.entity_id
_entity_poly.type
_entity_poly.pdbx_seq_one_letter_code
_entity_poly.pdbx_strand_id
1 'polypeptide(L)'
;AIIDQELWDAVRAITKESPRTRANRARANTPALLKGLLWGSDGGAFSPTHSCKNGKLYRYYVSQTLLRHGAGSTAVGRVPAAEIEGAVVNQLRAVFRQPEIIIGAWKEAVKHARAMTEAQAREALINLDPMWDDLFPAEQARIVQLLIDRVIVGSAGLELKLRVDGLDALARELQVPELEEAA
;
A
#
# COMPACT_ATOMS: atom_id res chain seq x y z
N ALA A 1 2.34 -33.62 -32.27
CA ALA A 1 2.03 -32.87 -31.05
C ALA A 1 0.83 -33.54 -30.37
N ILE A 2 0.89 -33.73 -29.04
CA ILE A 2 -0.15 -34.41 -28.26
C ILE A 2 -1.33 -33.44 -27.96
N ILE A 3 -1.13 -32.14 -28.15
CA ILE A 3 -2.10 -31.07 -27.91
C ILE A 3 -2.10 -30.15 -29.12
N ASP A 4 -3.30 -29.79 -29.58
CA ASP A 4 -3.50 -28.81 -30.65
C ASP A 4 -3.01 -27.41 -30.23
N GLN A 5 -2.44 -26.66 -31.20
CA GLN A 5 -1.88 -25.33 -30.96
C GLN A 5 -2.95 -24.35 -30.44
N GLU A 6 -4.16 -24.39 -30.98
CA GLU A 6 -5.28 -23.55 -30.53
C GLU A 6 -5.64 -23.81 -29.08
N LEU A 7 -5.69 -25.10 -28.68
CA LEU A 7 -5.96 -25.49 -27.30
C LEU A 7 -4.84 -25.07 -26.36
N TRP A 8 -3.59 -25.17 -26.80
CA TRP A 8 -2.43 -24.70 -26.06
C TRP A 8 -2.46 -23.18 -25.85
N ASP A 9 -2.78 -22.40 -26.86
CA ASP A 9 -2.87 -20.95 -26.78
C ASP A 9 -4.05 -20.48 -25.93
N ALA A 10 -5.19 -21.18 -25.99
CA ALA A 10 -6.34 -20.97 -25.12
C ALA A 10 -5.99 -21.25 -23.64
N VAL A 11 -5.31 -22.34 -23.34
CA VAL A 11 -4.85 -22.67 -21.97
C VAL A 11 -3.80 -21.66 -21.50
N ARG A 12 -2.92 -21.21 -22.37
CA ARG A 12 -1.95 -20.15 -22.05
C ARG A 12 -2.61 -18.79 -21.81
N ALA A 13 -3.64 -18.43 -22.54
CA ALA A 13 -4.43 -17.22 -22.31
C ALA A 13 -5.13 -17.27 -20.94
N ILE A 14 -5.73 -18.41 -20.58
CA ILE A 14 -6.35 -18.64 -19.28
C ILE A 14 -5.33 -18.66 -18.14
N THR A 15 -4.12 -19.20 -18.34
CA THR A 15 -3.04 -19.23 -17.35
C THR A 15 -2.31 -17.89 -17.23
N LYS A 16 -2.30 -17.04 -18.26
CA LYS A 16 -1.83 -15.64 -18.17
C LYS A 16 -2.71 -14.79 -17.24
N GLU A 17 -4.01 -15.02 -17.21
CA GLU A 17 -4.87 -14.60 -16.11
C GLU A 17 -4.73 -15.58 -14.94
N SER A 18 -3.59 -15.53 -14.29
CA SER A 18 -3.22 -16.41 -13.19
C SER A 18 -4.38 -16.58 -12.22
N PRO A 19 -4.71 -17.84 -11.79
CA PRO A 19 -5.65 -18.11 -10.69
C PRO A 19 -5.27 -17.33 -9.41
N ARG A 20 -4.00 -16.98 -9.27
CA ARG A 20 -3.49 -16.09 -8.22
C ARG A 20 -4.06 -14.67 -8.32
N THR A 21 -4.21 -14.12 -9.53
CA THR A 21 -4.78 -12.79 -9.75
C THR A 21 -6.29 -12.82 -9.53
N ARG A 22 -6.98 -13.87 -9.97
CA ARG A 22 -8.41 -14.12 -9.71
C ARG A 22 -8.70 -14.41 -8.24
N ALA A 23 -7.90 -15.26 -7.59
CA ALA A 23 -8.04 -15.56 -6.17
C ALA A 23 -7.71 -14.36 -5.28
N ASN A 24 -6.76 -13.50 -5.69
CA ASN A 24 -6.47 -12.25 -5.01
C ASN A 24 -7.61 -11.22 -5.18
N ARG A 25 -8.30 -11.18 -6.33
CA ARG A 25 -9.50 -10.36 -6.53
C ARG A 25 -10.73 -10.93 -5.80
N ALA A 26 -10.95 -12.24 -5.83
CA ALA A 26 -12.11 -12.88 -5.20
C ALA A 26 -11.98 -13.05 -3.68
N ARG A 27 -10.75 -13.05 -3.13
CA ARG A 27 -10.46 -13.08 -1.70
C ARG A 27 -10.12 -11.70 -1.13
N ALA A 28 -10.58 -10.64 -1.78
CA ALA A 28 -10.47 -9.26 -1.32
C ALA A 28 -11.41 -8.96 -0.12
N ASN A 29 -11.48 -9.88 0.84
CA ASN A 29 -11.95 -9.60 2.17
C ASN A 29 -10.80 -8.92 2.92
N THR A 30 -10.79 -7.61 2.86
CA THR A 30 -9.85 -6.68 3.48
C THR A 30 -8.43 -6.79 2.90
N PRO A 31 -8.06 -5.92 1.95
CA PRO A 31 -6.71 -5.89 1.42
C PRO A 31 -5.72 -5.67 2.57
N ALA A 32 -4.62 -6.41 2.58
CA ALA A 32 -3.52 -6.16 3.51
C ALA A 32 -2.86 -4.84 3.09
N LEU A 33 -3.11 -3.77 3.85
CA LEU A 33 -2.78 -2.39 3.54
C LEU A 33 -1.31 -2.19 3.16
N LEU A 34 -0.41 -2.88 3.89
CA LEU A 34 1.05 -2.77 3.73
C LEU A 34 1.67 -3.92 2.91
N LYS A 35 0.87 -4.60 2.10
CA LYS A 35 1.39 -5.68 1.24
C LYS A 35 2.43 -5.15 0.26
N GLY A 36 3.65 -5.71 0.32
CA GLY A 36 4.78 -5.31 -0.53
C GLY A 36 5.55 -4.08 -0.04
N LEU A 37 5.05 -3.37 0.97
CA LEU A 37 5.67 -2.16 1.50
C LEU A 37 6.45 -2.40 2.80
N LEU A 38 6.17 -3.49 3.54
CA LEU A 38 6.72 -3.74 4.86
C LEU A 38 8.01 -4.55 4.81
N TRP A 39 9.06 -4.05 5.47
CA TRP A 39 10.40 -4.60 5.48
C TRP A 39 10.95 -4.62 6.91
N GLY A 40 11.81 -5.57 7.22
CA GLY A 40 12.57 -5.58 8.46
C GLY A 40 13.83 -4.72 8.37
N SER A 41 14.37 -4.35 9.52
CA SER A 41 15.68 -3.67 9.62
C SER A 41 16.84 -4.54 9.12
N ASP A 42 16.62 -5.86 8.98
CA ASP A 42 17.51 -6.84 8.38
C ASP A 42 17.44 -6.88 6.83
N GLY A 43 16.57 -6.06 6.21
CA GLY A 43 16.32 -6.04 4.78
C GLY A 43 15.36 -7.14 4.29
N GLY A 44 14.83 -7.97 5.18
CA GLY A 44 13.85 -9.00 4.85
C GLY A 44 12.45 -8.41 4.64
N ALA A 45 11.77 -8.81 3.56
CA ALA A 45 10.38 -8.41 3.32
C ALA A 45 9.42 -9.12 4.28
N PHE A 46 8.29 -8.48 4.57
CA PHE A 46 7.17 -9.08 5.29
C PHE A 46 6.04 -9.49 4.35
N SER A 47 5.43 -10.61 4.62
CA SER A 47 4.26 -11.09 3.88
C SER A 47 3.02 -11.13 4.78
N PRO A 48 1.85 -10.70 4.26
CA PRO A 48 0.61 -10.84 4.99
C PRO A 48 0.23 -12.31 5.15
N THR A 49 -0.21 -12.68 6.34
CA THR A 49 -0.73 -13.99 6.68
C THR A 49 -1.93 -13.85 7.61
N HIS A 50 -2.70 -14.92 7.75
CA HIS A 50 -3.82 -14.96 8.68
C HIS A 50 -3.90 -16.31 9.39
N SER A 51 -4.47 -16.29 10.58
CA SER A 51 -4.84 -17.49 11.32
C SER A 51 -6.29 -17.36 11.79
N CYS A 52 -6.98 -18.50 11.85
CA CYS A 52 -8.35 -18.54 12.38
C CYS A 52 -8.32 -19.29 13.72
N LYS A 53 -8.84 -18.66 14.78
CA LYS A 53 -8.97 -19.28 16.10
C LYS A 53 -10.36 -18.99 16.66
N ASN A 54 -11.11 -20.03 17.01
CA ASN A 54 -12.47 -19.91 17.54
C ASN A 54 -13.41 -19.08 16.62
N GLY A 55 -13.32 -19.28 15.28
CA GLY A 55 -14.09 -18.54 14.31
C GLY A 55 -13.64 -17.09 14.07
N LYS A 56 -12.67 -16.59 14.83
CA LYS A 56 -12.12 -15.25 14.70
C LYS A 56 -10.86 -15.25 13.81
N LEU A 57 -10.82 -14.36 12.82
CA LEU A 57 -9.69 -14.18 11.91
C LEU A 57 -8.67 -13.21 12.52
N TYR A 58 -7.43 -13.64 12.62
CA TYR A 58 -6.30 -12.83 13.06
C TYR A 58 -5.36 -12.62 11.88
N ARG A 59 -5.06 -11.37 11.54
CA ARG A 59 -4.15 -10.99 10.46
C ARG A 59 -2.80 -10.55 11.02
N TYR A 60 -1.73 -10.96 10.34
CA TYR A 60 -0.36 -10.65 10.71
C TYR A 60 0.46 -10.35 9.47
N TYR A 61 1.58 -9.68 9.67
CA TYR A 61 2.70 -9.66 8.74
C TYR A 61 3.84 -10.49 9.31
N VAL A 62 4.41 -11.38 8.51
CA VAL A 62 5.48 -12.31 8.92
C VAL A 62 6.71 -12.07 8.08
N SER A 63 7.86 -11.93 8.74
CA SER A 63 9.16 -11.77 8.09
C SER A 63 9.50 -12.98 7.22
N GLN A 64 9.92 -12.73 5.99
CA GLN A 64 10.44 -13.76 5.09
C GLN A 64 11.76 -14.35 5.62
N THR A 65 12.55 -13.56 6.33
CA THR A 65 13.78 -14.01 7.01
C THR A 65 13.45 -15.07 8.06
N LEU A 66 12.43 -14.81 8.89
CA LEU A 66 11.93 -15.78 9.87
C LEU A 66 11.46 -17.09 9.20
N LEU A 67 10.71 -16.98 8.10
CA LEU A 67 10.17 -18.15 7.40
C LEU A 67 11.26 -19.02 6.76
N ARG A 68 12.36 -18.41 6.31
CA ARG A 68 13.47 -19.12 5.65
C ARG A 68 14.50 -19.67 6.61
N HIS A 69 14.81 -18.92 7.67
CA HIS A 69 15.95 -19.20 8.54
C HIS A 69 15.56 -19.59 9.97
N GLY A 70 14.25 -19.52 10.30
CA GLY A 70 13.74 -19.94 11.60
C GLY A 70 13.84 -18.86 12.69
N ALA A 71 13.51 -19.26 13.91
CA ALA A 71 13.47 -18.38 15.07
C ALA A 71 14.86 -17.81 15.40
N GLY A 72 14.91 -16.51 15.76
CA GLY A 72 16.15 -15.81 16.09
C GLY A 72 16.89 -15.20 14.88
N SER A 73 16.44 -15.44 13.65
CA SER A 73 17.07 -14.90 12.43
C SER A 73 16.75 -13.42 12.14
N THR A 74 15.78 -12.86 12.82
CA THR A 74 15.37 -11.46 12.66
C THR A 74 14.93 -10.86 13.99
N ALA A 75 15.12 -9.55 14.15
CA ALA A 75 14.73 -8.82 15.37
C ALA A 75 13.20 -8.79 15.56
N VAL A 76 12.47 -8.69 14.44
CA VAL A 76 10.98 -8.67 14.43
C VAL A 76 10.50 -9.74 13.47
N GLY A 77 10.00 -10.84 14.01
CA GLY A 77 9.56 -11.98 13.20
C GLY A 77 8.11 -11.89 12.71
N ARG A 78 7.22 -11.35 13.53
CA ARG A 78 5.78 -11.25 13.26
C ARG A 78 5.19 -10.01 13.90
N VAL A 79 4.29 -9.32 13.20
CA VAL A 79 3.59 -8.13 13.69
C VAL A 79 2.08 -8.27 13.43
N PRO A 80 1.20 -7.97 14.39
CA PRO A 80 -0.24 -7.91 14.16
C PRO A 80 -0.57 -6.87 13.09
N ALA A 81 -1.42 -7.22 12.12
CA ALA A 81 -1.71 -6.32 11.00
C ALA A 81 -2.41 -5.04 11.47
N ALA A 82 -3.38 -5.15 12.37
CA ALA A 82 -4.12 -3.99 12.86
C ALA A 82 -3.22 -2.95 13.56
N GLU A 83 -2.23 -3.41 14.32
CA GLU A 83 -1.31 -2.52 15.04
C GLU A 83 -0.39 -1.76 14.08
N ILE A 84 0.26 -2.47 13.15
CA ILE A 84 1.20 -1.85 12.24
C ILE A 84 0.50 -1.00 11.17
N GLU A 85 -0.65 -1.45 10.65
CA GLU A 85 -1.47 -0.68 9.71
C GLU A 85 -1.98 0.61 10.36
N GLY A 86 -2.47 0.54 11.60
CA GLY A 86 -2.90 1.71 12.37
C GLY A 86 -1.76 2.68 12.66
N ALA A 87 -0.57 2.18 13.04
CA ALA A 87 0.59 3.03 13.28
C ALA A 87 1.04 3.78 12.02
N VAL A 88 1.07 3.10 10.86
CA VAL A 88 1.44 3.70 9.58
C VAL A 88 0.42 4.75 9.14
N VAL A 89 -0.89 4.45 9.24
CA VAL A 89 -1.95 5.40 8.92
C VAL A 89 -1.87 6.65 9.81
N ASN A 90 -1.71 6.47 11.12
CA ASN A 90 -1.57 7.58 12.05
C ASN A 90 -0.35 8.45 11.74
N GLN A 91 0.76 7.83 11.36
CA GLN A 91 1.97 8.57 10.97
C GLN A 91 1.76 9.33 9.65
N LEU A 92 1.08 8.74 8.65
CA LEU A 92 0.72 9.44 7.42
C LEU A 92 -0.18 10.65 7.70
N ARG A 93 -1.23 10.47 8.51
CA ARG A 93 -2.12 11.56 8.92
C ARG A 93 -1.36 12.68 9.64
N ALA A 94 -0.39 12.33 10.48
CA ALA A 94 0.47 13.32 11.14
C ALA A 94 1.33 14.10 10.14
N VAL A 95 1.87 13.43 9.11
CA VAL A 95 2.63 14.08 8.03
C VAL A 95 1.74 15.02 7.21
N PHE A 96 0.50 14.64 6.89
CA PHE A 96 -0.43 15.48 6.13
C PHE A 96 -0.85 16.75 6.87
N ARG A 97 -0.77 16.74 8.20
CA ARG A 97 -1.02 17.93 9.04
C ARG A 97 0.16 18.89 9.12
N GLN A 98 1.35 18.50 8.61
CA GLN A 98 2.56 19.32 8.62
C GLN A 98 2.79 19.94 7.22
N PRO A 99 2.31 21.17 6.95
CA PRO A 99 2.37 21.77 5.63
C PRO A 99 3.80 21.96 5.11
N GLU A 100 4.78 22.09 6.01
CA GLU A 100 6.20 22.30 5.65
C GLU A 100 6.81 21.08 4.98
N ILE A 101 6.47 19.87 5.43
CA ILE A 101 6.92 18.60 4.83
C ILE A 101 6.32 18.43 3.45
N ILE A 102 5.03 18.78 3.30
CA ILE A 102 4.31 18.73 2.05
C ILE A 102 4.92 19.69 1.02
N ILE A 103 5.21 20.93 1.43
CA ILE A 103 5.83 21.95 0.58
C ILE A 103 7.23 21.52 0.13
N GLY A 104 8.01 20.91 1.03
CA GLY A 104 9.34 20.40 0.71
C GLY A 104 9.29 19.29 -0.35
N ALA A 105 8.43 18.31 -0.15
CA ALA A 105 8.21 17.21 -1.08
C ALA A 105 7.64 17.69 -2.44
N TRP A 106 6.69 18.64 -2.40
CA TRP A 106 6.12 19.23 -3.61
C TRP A 106 7.14 20.01 -4.43
N LYS A 107 7.99 20.83 -3.81
CA LYS A 107 9.05 21.58 -4.51
C LYS A 107 10.00 20.66 -5.28
N GLU A 108 10.26 19.48 -4.75
CA GLU A 108 11.09 18.49 -5.42
C GLU A 108 10.33 17.81 -6.58
N ALA A 109 9.06 17.49 -6.41
CA ALA A 109 8.21 16.88 -7.41
C ALA A 109 7.95 17.81 -8.62
N VAL A 110 7.71 19.10 -8.38
CA VAL A 110 7.45 20.12 -9.43
C VAL A 110 8.64 20.39 -10.33
N LYS A 111 9.85 20.07 -9.92
CA LYS A 111 11.00 20.09 -10.85
C LYS A 111 10.80 19.19 -12.07
N HIS A 112 9.91 18.20 -11.95
CA HIS A 112 9.65 17.19 -12.98
C HIS A 112 8.23 17.27 -13.60
N ALA A 113 7.28 17.99 -12.99
CA ALA A 113 5.90 18.08 -13.48
C ALA A 113 5.28 19.47 -13.22
N ARG A 114 4.96 20.19 -14.29
CA ARG A 114 4.42 21.58 -14.25
C ARG A 114 2.91 21.70 -14.00
N ALA A 115 2.21 20.63 -13.62
CA ALA A 115 0.74 20.59 -13.72
C ALA A 115 -0.03 21.09 -12.47
N MET A 116 0.63 21.29 -11.31
CA MET A 116 -0.07 21.59 -10.06
C MET A 116 0.57 22.74 -9.28
N THR A 117 -0.26 23.62 -8.72
CA THR A 117 0.20 24.68 -7.82
C THR A 117 0.39 24.16 -6.39
N GLU A 118 1.27 24.80 -5.62
CA GLU A 118 1.49 24.50 -4.20
C GLU A 118 0.19 24.56 -3.38
N ALA A 119 -0.68 25.55 -3.68
CA ALA A 119 -1.95 25.71 -3.01
C ALA A 119 -2.89 24.50 -3.25
N GLN A 120 -2.95 24.01 -4.47
CA GLN A 120 -3.76 22.85 -4.84
C GLN A 120 -3.26 21.56 -4.18
N ALA A 121 -1.93 21.36 -4.14
CA ALA A 121 -1.36 20.20 -3.47
C ALA A 121 -1.62 20.22 -1.96
N ARG A 122 -1.49 21.39 -1.35
CA ARG A 122 -1.79 21.60 0.08
C ARG A 122 -3.25 21.34 0.40
N GLU A 123 -4.17 21.88 -0.37
CA GLU A 123 -5.61 21.73 -0.19
C GLU A 123 -6.02 20.25 -0.32
N ALA A 124 -5.53 19.54 -1.33
CA ALA A 124 -5.80 18.13 -1.53
C ALA A 124 -5.37 17.27 -0.34
N LEU A 125 -4.18 17.54 0.24
CA LEU A 125 -3.65 16.77 1.36
C LEU A 125 -4.33 17.10 2.69
N ILE A 126 -4.72 18.36 2.92
CA ILE A 126 -5.50 18.75 4.11
C ILE A 126 -6.88 18.10 4.08
N ASN A 127 -7.51 18.01 2.92
CA ASN A 127 -8.83 17.41 2.75
C ASN A 127 -8.80 15.87 2.86
N LEU A 128 -7.65 15.24 2.64
CA LEU A 128 -7.52 13.79 2.75
C LEU A 128 -7.70 13.25 4.18
N ASP A 129 -7.24 14.00 5.20
CA ASP A 129 -7.30 13.54 6.59
C ASP A 129 -8.75 13.34 7.09
N PRO A 130 -9.70 14.29 6.92
CA PRO A 130 -11.09 14.07 7.29
C PRO A 130 -11.79 13.01 6.43
N MET A 131 -11.41 12.87 5.16
CA MET A 131 -12.01 11.88 4.25
C MET A 131 -11.51 10.45 4.49
N TRP A 132 -10.39 10.27 5.19
CA TRP A 132 -9.74 8.96 5.34
C TRP A 132 -10.67 7.87 5.89
N ASP A 133 -11.49 8.21 6.87
CA ASP A 133 -12.34 7.25 7.55
C ASP A 133 -13.57 6.85 6.71
N ASP A 134 -13.92 7.66 5.69
CA ASP A 134 -15.02 7.42 4.74
C ASP A 134 -14.55 6.61 3.51
N LEU A 135 -13.24 6.50 3.28
CA LEU A 135 -12.69 5.77 2.15
C LEU A 135 -12.88 4.25 2.31
N PHE A 136 -13.20 3.59 1.19
CA PHE A 136 -13.20 2.13 1.15
C PHE A 136 -11.78 1.56 1.38
N PRO A 137 -11.64 0.36 1.97
CA PRO A 137 -10.34 -0.26 2.22
C PRO A 137 -9.43 -0.40 1.00
N ALA A 138 -10.01 -0.53 -0.20
CA ALA A 138 -9.26 -0.58 -1.46
C ALA A 138 -8.66 0.77 -1.83
N GLU A 139 -9.37 1.86 -1.58
CA GLU A 139 -8.93 3.24 -1.81
C GLU A 139 -7.84 3.62 -0.81
N GLN A 140 -8.04 3.31 0.47
CA GLN A 140 -7.01 3.49 1.50
C GLN A 140 -5.70 2.75 1.11
N ALA A 141 -5.81 1.50 0.64
CA ALA A 141 -4.66 0.73 0.20
C ALA A 141 -3.96 1.36 -1.01
N ARG A 142 -4.74 1.92 -1.95
CA ARG A 142 -4.20 2.62 -3.14
C ARG A 142 -3.44 3.87 -2.73
N ILE A 143 -4.01 4.71 -1.86
CA ILE A 143 -3.37 5.93 -1.34
C ILE A 143 -2.05 5.58 -0.63
N VAL A 144 -2.07 4.58 0.25
CA VAL A 144 -0.87 4.11 0.95
C VAL A 144 0.21 3.65 -0.04
N GLN A 145 -0.15 2.91 -1.09
CA GLN A 145 0.80 2.46 -2.12
C GLN A 145 1.34 3.59 -2.99
N LEU A 146 0.58 4.66 -3.19
CA LEU A 146 1.04 5.85 -3.90
C LEU A 146 2.03 6.65 -3.06
N LEU A 147 1.76 6.82 -1.78
CA LEU A 147 2.50 7.73 -0.90
C LEU A 147 3.70 7.08 -0.22
N ILE A 148 3.67 5.78 0.03
CA ILE A 148 4.72 5.06 0.75
C ILE A 148 5.59 4.28 -0.23
N ASP A 149 6.90 4.52 -0.16
CA ASP A 149 7.89 3.68 -0.82
C ASP A 149 8.16 2.43 0.01
N ARG A 150 8.41 2.60 1.29
CA ARG A 150 8.77 1.52 2.19
C ARG A 150 8.48 1.85 3.66
N VAL A 151 8.07 0.83 4.40
CA VAL A 151 7.97 0.84 5.86
C VAL A 151 9.00 -0.12 6.42
N ILE A 152 9.91 0.36 7.25
CA ILE A 152 10.95 -0.47 7.87
C ILE A 152 10.61 -0.68 9.34
N VAL A 153 10.52 -1.93 9.77
CA VAL A 153 10.22 -2.30 11.16
C VAL A 153 11.47 -2.86 11.83
N GLY A 154 11.82 -2.26 12.94
CA GLY A 154 12.90 -2.70 13.80
C GLY A 154 12.45 -2.83 15.26
N SER A 155 13.36 -3.29 16.12
CA SER A 155 13.12 -3.38 17.58
C SER A 155 12.89 -2.01 18.24
N ALA A 156 13.44 -0.94 17.66
CA ALA A 156 13.31 0.44 18.18
C ALA A 156 12.04 1.15 17.71
N GLY A 157 11.32 0.60 16.70
CA GLY A 157 10.12 1.24 16.14
C GLY A 157 9.98 1.02 14.64
N LEU A 158 9.24 1.91 14.00
CA LEU A 158 9.05 1.91 12.56
C LEU A 158 9.59 3.19 11.90
N GLU A 159 10.15 3.04 10.71
CA GLU A 159 10.58 4.12 9.84
C GLU A 159 9.73 4.12 8.58
N LEU A 160 9.19 5.28 8.21
CA LEU A 160 8.34 5.45 7.04
C LEU A 160 9.12 6.21 5.97
N LYS A 161 9.30 5.59 4.80
CA LYS A 161 9.85 6.25 3.61
C LYS A 161 8.74 6.64 2.67
N LEU A 162 8.58 7.95 2.46
CA LEU A 162 7.57 8.49 1.56
C LEU A 162 8.09 8.52 0.12
N ARG A 163 7.18 8.35 -0.81
CA ARG A 163 7.41 8.46 -2.25
C ARG A 163 7.09 9.90 -2.68
N VAL A 164 8.09 10.61 -3.15
CA VAL A 164 7.94 12.02 -3.56
C VAL A 164 6.97 12.14 -4.74
N ASP A 165 7.12 11.25 -5.75
CA ASP A 165 6.25 11.23 -6.95
C ASP A 165 4.80 10.84 -6.63
N GLY A 166 4.57 10.16 -5.52
CA GLY A 166 3.24 9.72 -5.09
C GLY A 166 2.32 10.86 -4.68
N LEU A 167 2.86 11.95 -4.15
CA LEU A 167 2.08 13.14 -3.76
C LEU A 167 1.48 13.83 -4.99
N ASP A 168 2.23 13.92 -6.09
CA ASP A 168 1.74 14.47 -7.36
C ASP A 168 0.63 13.61 -7.98
N ALA A 169 0.81 12.28 -7.95
CA ALA A 169 -0.19 11.33 -8.43
C ALA A 169 -1.49 11.39 -7.60
N LEU A 170 -1.38 11.45 -6.27
CA LEU A 170 -2.53 11.56 -5.37
C LEU A 170 -3.29 12.85 -5.58
N ALA A 171 -2.58 13.96 -5.68
CA ALA A 171 -3.21 15.26 -5.86
C ALA A 171 -3.95 15.35 -7.19
N ARG A 172 -3.47 14.70 -8.27
CA ARG A 172 -4.22 14.56 -9.53
C ARG A 172 -5.47 13.71 -9.37
N GLU A 173 -5.42 12.61 -8.64
CA GLU A 173 -6.59 11.76 -8.39
C GLU A 173 -7.67 12.47 -7.57
N LEU A 174 -7.27 13.25 -6.58
CA LEU A 174 -8.20 14.05 -5.75
C LEU A 174 -8.79 15.25 -6.49
N GLN A 175 -8.18 15.68 -7.60
CA GLN A 175 -8.67 16.80 -8.44
C GLN A 175 -9.52 16.35 -9.63
N VAL A 176 -9.72 15.04 -9.85
CA VAL A 176 -10.70 14.58 -10.86
C VAL A 176 -12.10 14.68 -10.24
N PRO A 177 -12.82 15.82 -10.39
CA PRO A 177 -14.21 15.88 -9.97
C PRO A 177 -15.06 15.28 -11.06
N GLU A 178 -15.99 14.38 -10.70
CA GLU A 178 -17.37 14.32 -11.20
C GLU A 178 -17.65 15.05 -12.54
N LEU A 179 -17.05 14.60 -13.64
CA LEU A 179 -17.44 15.07 -14.98
C LEU A 179 -18.05 13.94 -15.83
N GLU A 180 -18.53 12.85 -15.21
CA GLU A 180 -19.22 11.77 -15.92
C GLU A 180 -20.64 11.46 -15.42
N GLU A 181 -21.35 12.40 -14.80
CA GLU A 181 -22.80 12.31 -14.58
C GLU A 181 -23.57 13.44 -15.25
N ALA A 182 -23.32 13.69 -16.54
CA ALA A 182 -24.22 14.52 -17.36
C ALA A 182 -24.05 14.20 -18.84
N ALA A 183 -24.55 13.05 -19.29
CA ALA A 183 -24.94 12.81 -20.66
C ALA A 183 -25.89 11.61 -20.75
#